data_2eb090616aa074bb2ac6edc0ffe7b6d1
#
_entry.id   2eb090616aa074bb2ac6edc0ffe7b6d1
#
_cell.length_a   1.000
_cell.length_b   1.000
_cell.length_c   1.000
_cell.angle_alpha   90.00
_cell.angle_beta   90.00
_cell.angle_gamma   90.00
#
_symmetry.space_group_name_H-M   'P 1'
#
loop_
_entity.id
_entity.type
_entity.pdbx_description
1 polymer ?
#
loop_
_entity_poly.entity_id
_entity_poly.type
_entity_poly.pdbx_seq_one_letter_code
_entity_poly.pdbx_strand_id
1 'polypeptide(L)'
;MSAENGTIVKPFVSRSFEKLNLPSRTALEVYRIVQESVSNAIKYGYSKMITVTLDASNNQASLCIANDISPEHPITQGKMGIGKDTLKMRTEALKAILTISEQDEEYKVEVRFPL
;
A
#
# COMPACT_ATOMS: atom_id res chain seq x y z
N MET A 1 3.65 10.98 -10.74
CA MET A 1 3.01 9.96 -11.60
C MET A 1 1.51 10.11 -11.51
N SER A 2 0.81 10.00 -12.61
CA SER A 2 -0.65 10.14 -12.63
C SER A 2 -1.30 8.89 -13.22
N ALA A 3 -2.52 8.62 -12.76
CA ALA A 3 -3.33 7.51 -13.24
C ALA A 3 -4.39 8.02 -14.24
N GLU A 4 -5.02 7.09 -14.96
CA GLU A 4 -5.96 7.43 -16.03
C GLU A 4 -7.10 8.35 -15.62
N ASN A 5 -7.62 8.21 -14.40
CA ASN A 5 -8.75 9.02 -13.94
C ASN A 5 -8.32 10.27 -13.15
N GLY A 6 -7.11 10.75 -13.40
CA GLY A 6 -6.60 11.96 -12.78
C GLY A 6 -6.05 11.79 -11.37
N THR A 7 -6.00 10.57 -10.87
CA THR A 7 -5.41 10.28 -9.56
C THR A 7 -3.90 10.48 -9.61
N ILE A 8 -3.37 11.18 -8.63
CA ILE A 8 -1.93 11.39 -8.50
C ILE A 8 -1.37 10.36 -7.52
N VAL A 9 -0.32 9.66 -7.93
CA VAL A 9 0.38 8.71 -7.07
C VAL A 9 1.73 9.32 -6.71
N LYS A 10 1.98 9.51 -5.40
CA LYS A 10 3.23 10.10 -4.90
C LYS A 10 4.04 9.06 -4.13
N PRO A 11 5.19 8.64 -4.65
CA PRO A 11 6.08 7.74 -3.92
C PRO A 11 7.04 8.52 -3.02
N PHE A 12 7.28 7.98 -1.83
CA PHE A 12 8.28 8.45 -0.89
C PHE A 12 9.11 7.26 -0.47
N VAL A 13 10.35 7.22 -0.90
CA VAL A 13 11.26 6.12 -0.60
C VAL A 13 12.40 6.66 0.24
N SER A 14 12.54 6.17 1.47
CA SER A 14 13.63 6.63 2.34
C SER A 14 14.98 6.13 1.82
N ARG A 15 16.04 6.85 2.18
CA ARG A 15 17.39 6.44 1.82
C ARG A 15 17.74 5.09 2.44
N SER A 16 17.27 4.83 3.66
CA SER A 16 17.51 3.55 4.31
C SER A 16 16.86 2.40 3.56
N PHE A 17 15.67 2.61 3.00
CA PHE A 17 15.01 1.59 2.18
C PHE A 17 15.75 1.39 0.85
N GLU A 18 16.18 2.46 0.20
CA GLU A 18 16.93 2.38 -1.05
C GLU A 18 18.21 1.58 -0.93
N LYS A 19 18.83 1.58 0.26
CA LYS A 19 20.07 0.86 0.51
C LYS A 19 19.86 -0.62 0.81
N LEU A 20 18.62 -1.07 0.95
CA LEU A 20 18.36 -2.46 1.25
C LEU A 20 18.71 -3.36 0.07
N ASN A 21 19.30 -4.49 0.36
CA ASN A 21 19.58 -5.52 -0.63
C ASN A 21 18.63 -6.68 -0.41
N LEU A 22 17.37 -6.48 -0.83
CA LEU A 22 16.32 -7.47 -0.64
C LEU A 22 16.52 -8.66 -1.57
N PRO A 23 16.27 -9.90 -1.07
CA PRO A 23 16.20 -11.05 -1.98
C PRO A 23 15.16 -10.80 -3.08
N SER A 24 15.41 -11.35 -4.27
CA SER A 24 14.54 -11.13 -5.43
C SER A 24 13.08 -11.49 -5.15
N ARG A 25 12.85 -12.58 -4.42
CA ARG A 25 11.50 -13.02 -4.08
C ARG A 25 10.81 -12.00 -3.17
N THR A 26 11.53 -11.49 -2.18
CA THR A 26 11.00 -10.46 -1.27
C THR A 26 10.67 -9.19 -2.05
N ALA A 27 11.59 -8.74 -2.90
CA ALA A 27 11.38 -7.54 -3.72
C ALA A 27 10.15 -7.68 -4.61
N LEU A 28 9.94 -8.87 -5.20
CA LEU A 28 8.77 -9.13 -6.04
C LEU A 28 7.47 -9.07 -5.23
N GLU A 29 7.46 -9.62 -4.02
CA GLU A 29 6.26 -9.57 -3.17
C GLU A 29 5.95 -8.13 -2.75
N VAL A 30 6.99 -7.35 -2.41
CA VAL A 30 6.83 -5.92 -2.11
C VAL A 30 6.19 -5.20 -3.29
N TYR A 31 6.72 -5.41 -4.49
CA TYR A 31 6.20 -4.81 -5.70
C TYR A 31 4.71 -5.15 -5.91
N ARG A 32 4.36 -6.41 -5.74
CA ARG A 32 2.98 -6.87 -5.94
C ARG A 32 2.02 -6.30 -4.92
N ILE A 33 2.47 -6.19 -3.66
CA ILE A 33 1.65 -5.58 -2.59
C ILE A 33 1.36 -4.12 -2.93
N VAL A 34 2.38 -3.37 -3.32
CA VAL A 34 2.21 -1.96 -3.70
C VAL A 34 1.30 -1.84 -4.91
N GLN A 35 1.55 -2.62 -5.95
CA GLN A 35 0.76 -2.59 -7.18
C GLN A 35 -0.72 -2.87 -6.92
N GLU A 36 -1.01 -3.91 -6.15
CA GLU A 36 -2.39 -4.30 -5.84
C GLU A 36 -3.09 -3.24 -4.99
N SER A 37 -2.39 -2.69 -4.00
CA SER A 37 -2.97 -1.66 -3.13
C SER A 37 -3.25 -0.37 -3.89
N VAL A 38 -2.34 0.05 -4.76
CA VAL A 38 -2.54 1.24 -5.60
C VAL A 38 -3.67 1.02 -6.59
N SER A 39 -3.69 -0.14 -7.23
CA SER A 39 -4.74 -0.48 -8.21
C SER A 39 -6.12 -0.45 -7.56
N ASN A 40 -6.26 -1.01 -6.36
CA ASN A 40 -7.52 -1.00 -5.64
C ASN A 40 -7.94 0.43 -5.26
N ALA A 41 -7.00 1.25 -4.83
CA ALA A 41 -7.28 2.64 -4.48
C ALA A 41 -7.78 3.43 -5.69
N ILE A 42 -7.20 3.19 -6.87
CA ILE A 42 -7.64 3.84 -8.11
C ILE A 42 -9.05 3.38 -8.50
N LYS A 43 -9.30 2.07 -8.43
CA LYS A 43 -10.58 1.51 -8.91
C LYS A 43 -11.74 1.79 -7.99
N TYR A 44 -11.55 1.74 -6.68
CA TYR A 44 -12.65 1.72 -5.72
C TYR A 44 -12.66 2.88 -4.75
N GLY A 45 -11.55 3.61 -4.63
CA GLY A 45 -11.43 4.67 -3.63
C GLY A 45 -11.84 6.05 -4.13
N TYR A 46 -11.99 6.25 -5.42
CA TYR A 46 -12.26 7.57 -6.01
C TYR A 46 -11.28 8.61 -5.48
N SER A 47 -10.04 8.23 -5.29
CA SER A 47 -9.03 9.06 -4.66
C SER A 47 -8.47 10.09 -5.62
N LYS A 48 -8.15 11.28 -5.09
CA LYS A 48 -7.40 12.29 -5.83
C LYS A 48 -5.91 12.09 -5.68
N MET A 49 -5.49 11.55 -4.55
CA MET A 49 -4.08 11.33 -4.25
C MET A 49 -3.86 10.02 -3.52
N ILE A 50 -2.85 9.29 -3.95
CA ILE A 50 -2.39 8.08 -3.28
C ILE A 50 -0.93 8.31 -2.93
N THR A 51 -0.56 8.10 -1.67
CA THR A 51 0.83 8.15 -1.24
C THR A 51 1.33 6.75 -0.98
N VAL A 52 2.55 6.47 -1.46
CA VAL A 52 3.23 5.20 -1.23
C VAL A 52 4.52 5.52 -0.49
N THR A 53 4.64 5.05 0.74
CA THR A 53 5.82 5.30 1.55
C THR A 53 6.55 3.99 1.80
N LEU A 54 7.83 3.95 1.48
CA LEU A 54 8.70 2.81 1.71
C LEU A 54 9.81 3.25 2.64
N ASP A 55 9.96 2.58 3.76
CA ASP A 55 10.93 2.95 4.78
C ASP A 55 11.57 1.72 5.41
N ALA A 56 12.70 1.92 6.06
CA ALA A 56 13.38 0.84 6.79
C ALA A 56 14.06 1.43 8.03
N SER A 57 13.86 0.76 9.17
CA SER A 57 14.50 1.12 10.43
C SER A 57 14.42 -0.04 11.40
N ASN A 58 15.39 -0.13 12.32
CA ASN A 58 15.38 -1.14 13.37
C ASN A 58 15.21 -2.57 12.87
N ASN A 59 15.89 -2.91 11.77
CA ASN A 59 15.83 -4.23 11.13
C ASN A 59 14.45 -4.61 10.64
N GLN A 60 13.64 -3.61 10.32
CA GLN A 60 12.32 -3.83 9.73
C GLN A 60 12.16 -2.94 8.51
N ALA A 61 11.39 -3.42 7.54
CA ALA A 61 10.93 -2.60 6.42
C ALA A 61 9.45 -2.32 6.60
N SER A 62 9.02 -1.16 6.16
CA SER A 62 7.61 -0.77 6.22
C SER A 62 7.16 -0.22 4.88
N LEU A 63 5.93 -0.58 4.51
CA LEU A 63 5.22 -0.07 3.34
C LEU A 63 3.96 0.58 3.86
N CYS A 64 3.64 1.76 3.36
CA CYS A 64 2.38 2.41 3.70
C CYS A 64 1.76 2.96 2.43
N ILE A 65 0.58 2.51 2.10
CA ILE A 65 -0.17 3.01 0.94
C ILE A 65 -1.43 3.67 1.51
N ALA A 66 -1.52 4.97 1.34
CA ALA A 66 -2.63 5.76 1.88
C ALA A 66 -3.33 6.51 0.76
N ASN A 67 -4.65 6.55 0.81
CA ASN A 67 -5.44 7.31 -0.14
C ASN A 67 -6.56 8.05 0.58
N ASP A 68 -6.89 9.24 0.05
CA ASP A 68 -8.04 9.99 0.53
C ASP A 68 -9.33 9.29 0.12
N ILE A 69 -10.38 9.49 0.91
CA ILE A 69 -11.71 8.98 0.61
C ILE A 69 -12.59 10.17 0.27
N SER A 70 -13.22 10.14 -0.90
CA SER A 70 -14.13 11.21 -1.30
C SER A 70 -15.42 11.12 -0.46
N PRO A 71 -15.84 12.23 0.20
CA PRO A 71 -17.12 12.24 0.90
C PRO A 71 -18.32 11.99 -0.01
N GLU A 72 -18.19 12.36 -1.29
CA GLU A 72 -19.24 12.17 -2.28
C GLU A 72 -19.31 10.72 -2.81
N HIS A 73 -18.22 9.99 -2.64
CA HIS A 73 -18.09 8.61 -3.08
C HIS A 73 -17.51 7.77 -1.97
N PRO A 74 -18.30 7.52 -0.89
CA PRO A 74 -17.78 6.70 0.21
C PRO A 74 -17.44 5.31 -0.29
N ILE A 75 -16.42 4.71 0.33
CA ILE A 75 -16.01 3.35 -0.02
C ILE A 75 -17.17 2.42 0.26
N THR A 76 -17.65 1.74 -0.78
CA THR A 76 -18.70 0.74 -0.62
C THR A 76 -18.12 -0.45 0.12
N GLN A 77 -18.81 -0.88 1.16
CA GLN A 77 -18.38 -2.00 1.98
C GLN A 77 -18.02 -3.20 1.10
N GLY A 78 -16.83 -3.72 1.30
CA GLY A 78 -16.32 -4.87 0.57
C GLY A 78 -15.60 -4.56 -0.73
N LYS A 79 -15.77 -3.37 -1.33
CA LYS A 79 -15.08 -3.06 -2.58
C LYS A 79 -13.59 -2.82 -2.39
N MET A 80 -13.22 -1.95 -1.44
CA MET A 80 -11.81 -1.77 -1.12
C MET A 80 -11.21 -3.02 -0.49
N GLY A 81 -12.06 -3.90 0.03
CA GLY A 81 -11.64 -5.17 0.57
C GLY A 81 -11.47 -6.28 -0.45
N ILE A 82 -11.80 -6.03 -1.73
CA ILE A 82 -11.54 -7.02 -2.78
C ILE A 82 -10.03 -7.19 -2.87
N GLY A 83 -9.57 -8.44 -2.75
CA GLY A 83 -8.15 -8.73 -2.75
C GLY A 83 -7.52 -8.74 -1.35
N LYS A 84 -8.29 -8.49 -0.27
CA LYS A 84 -7.76 -8.58 1.09
C LYS A 84 -7.15 -9.94 1.38
N ASP A 85 -7.78 -11.01 0.90
CA ASP A 85 -7.27 -12.36 1.10
C ASP A 85 -5.96 -12.57 0.36
N THR A 86 -5.86 -12.06 -0.87
CA THR A 86 -4.63 -12.12 -1.66
C THR A 86 -3.54 -11.29 -1.00
N LEU A 87 -3.89 -10.09 -0.53
CA LEU A 87 -2.95 -9.22 0.16
C LEU A 87 -2.44 -9.88 1.44
N LYS A 88 -3.34 -10.50 2.18
CA LYS A 88 -2.98 -11.24 3.39
C LYS A 88 -2.01 -12.39 3.09
N MET A 89 -2.27 -13.16 2.04
CA MET A 89 -1.37 -14.23 1.61
C MET A 89 0.02 -13.70 1.28
N ARG A 90 0.09 -12.60 0.54
CA ARG A 90 1.38 -12.00 0.16
C ARG A 90 2.15 -11.51 1.38
N THR A 91 1.45 -10.89 2.34
CA THR A 91 2.09 -10.39 3.55
C THR A 91 2.54 -11.54 4.45
N GLU A 92 1.79 -12.62 4.50
CA GLU A 92 2.21 -13.83 5.23
C GLU A 92 3.49 -14.43 4.65
N ALA A 93 3.65 -14.40 3.32
CA ALA A 93 4.87 -14.87 2.66
C ALA A 93 6.10 -14.07 3.09
N LEU A 94 5.92 -12.81 3.48
CA LEU A 94 6.99 -11.95 4.01
C LEU A 94 7.13 -12.06 5.52
N LYS A 95 6.30 -12.83 6.20
CA LYS A 95 6.18 -12.84 7.66
C LYS A 95 5.87 -11.45 8.18
N ALA A 96 5.03 -10.74 7.44
CA ALA A 96 4.72 -9.35 7.71
C ALA A 96 3.47 -9.20 8.57
N ILE A 97 3.37 -8.03 9.21
CA ILE A 97 2.16 -7.61 9.91
C ILE A 97 1.42 -6.66 8.97
N LEU A 98 0.18 -7.01 8.66
CA LEU A 98 -0.70 -6.21 7.81
C LEU A 98 -1.71 -5.47 8.68
N THR A 99 -1.79 -4.15 8.52
CA THR A 99 -2.79 -3.33 9.19
C THR A 99 -3.54 -2.52 8.14
N ILE A 100 -4.85 -2.64 8.13
CA ILE A 100 -5.72 -1.86 7.24
C ILE A 100 -6.62 -1.00 8.12
N SER A 101 -6.63 0.30 7.85
CA SER A 101 -7.43 1.24 8.63
C SER A 101 -8.18 2.21 7.72
N GLU A 102 -9.31 2.69 8.22
CA GLU A 102 -10.14 3.69 7.54
C GLU A 102 -10.57 4.69 8.60
N GLN A 103 -9.93 5.86 8.61
CA GLN A 103 -10.17 6.90 9.59
C GLN A 103 -9.96 8.27 8.95
N ASP A 104 -10.72 9.28 9.42
CA ASP A 104 -10.51 10.67 9.02
C ASP A 104 -10.45 10.88 7.51
N GLU A 105 -11.36 10.22 6.79
CA GLU A 105 -11.43 10.29 5.34
C GLU A 105 -10.17 9.78 4.64
N GLU A 106 -9.47 8.84 5.29
CA GLU A 106 -8.28 8.21 4.73
C GLU A 106 -8.38 6.69 4.85
N TYR A 107 -8.03 6.00 3.78
CA TYR A 107 -7.87 4.54 3.76
C TYR A 107 -6.38 4.23 3.71
N LYS A 108 -5.90 3.37 4.60
CA LYS A 108 -4.47 3.11 4.74
C LYS A 108 -4.19 1.62 4.84
N VAL A 109 -3.22 1.17 4.06
CA VAL A 109 -2.68 -0.19 4.14
C VAL A 109 -1.24 -0.07 4.63
N GLU A 110 -0.93 -0.69 5.74
CA GLU A 110 0.42 -0.71 6.30
C GLU A 110 0.92 -2.13 6.40
N VAL A 111 2.15 -2.34 5.95
CA VAL A 111 2.81 -3.64 5.98
C VAL A 111 4.19 -3.47 6.60
N ARG A 112 4.51 -4.25 7.63
CA ARG A 112 5.83 -4.26 8.26
C ARG A 112 6.38 -5.67 8.24
N PHE A 113 7.60 -5.82 7.82
CA PHE A 113 8.23 -7.13 7.79
C PHE A 113 9.68 -7.07 8.29
N PRO A 114 10.17 -8.16 8.91
CA PRO A 114 11.54 -8.21 9.41
C PRO A 114 12.54 -8.33 8.26
N LEU A 115 13.69 -7.72 8.47
CA LEU A 115 14.81 -7.82 7.52
C LEU A 115 15.78 -8.92 7.91
#